data_8ba7007c766f039d855236e3870cbb11
#
_entry.id   8ba7007c766f039d855236e3870cbb11
#
_cell.length_a   1.000
_cell.length_b   1.000
_cell.length_c   1.000
_cell.angle_alpha   90.00
_cell.angle_beta   90.00
_cell.angle_gamma   90.00
#
_symmetry.space_group_name_H-M   'P 1'
#
loop_
_entity.id
_entity.type
_entity.pdbx_description
1 polymer ?
#
loop_
_entity_poly.entity_id
_entity_poly.type
_entity_poly.pdbx_seq_one_letter_code
_entity_poly.pdbx_strand_id
1 'polypeptide(L)'
;SAASDVYKRQVLDSKKVSDHHAIIPTMELAKADPDALPESEKNILTLAGARLLFATAEPHIYEAVTAVFSCAGTDFTARGKTVLAEGWKELERRYRATLKDKPEAEDGENEGVTLPELSEGQNFPNPAAKVTEHTTTPPKPHSEASLLSAMERAGNGDTDPDAERRGLGTPATRAAVIEKLVKGGFAERKGKQLIPTQNGAALISVLPDMLTSPQLTAEWENNLTQIAKGAADPGEFLSGIEAMARELVQTHAAALDGKKDLFREEKPSVGKCPRCGSPVHEGKKNYYCSNKECAFVMWKNDRFFEERKTAFSAKIAAALLKSGKVNVKKLYSPKTGKTYDGTIVLADTGGKYVNYRIEVQKN
;
A
#
# COMPACT_ATOMS: atom_id res chain seq x y z
N SER A 1 9.03 17.05 42.47
CA SER A 1 7.93 18.02 42.43
C SER A 1 6.68 17.33 41.94
N ALA A 2 5.49 17.75 42.43
CA ALA A 2 4.19 17.11 42.09
C ALA A 2 3.94 16.97 40.58
N ALA A 3 4.42 17.88 39.73
CA ALA A 3 4.34 17.79 38.28
C ALA A 3 5.08 16.55 37.73
N SER A 4 6.28 16.25 38.22
CA SER A 4 7.04 15.06 37.80
C SER A 4 6.33 13.75 38.12
N ASP A 5 5.53 13.69 39.14
CA ASP A 5 4.82 12.45 39.56
C ASP A 5 3.52 12.23 38.76
N VAL A 6 2.88 13.31 38.26
CA VAL A 6 1.72 13.22 37.37
C VAL A 6 2.15 12.66 36.01
N TYR A 7 3.25 13.15 35.44
CA TYR A 7 3.77 12.66 34.15
C TYR A 7 4.26 11.21 34.23
N LYS A 8 4.87 10.79 35.37
CA LYS A 8 5.25 9.39 35.56
C LYS A 8 4.05 8.44 35.43
N ARG A 9 2.89 8.81 35.97
CA ARG A 9 1.67 7.99 35.89
C ARG A 9 1.06 7.87 34.52
N GLN A 10 1.30 8.84 33.62
CA GLN A 10 0.80 8.79 32.25
C GLN A 10 1.62 7.84 31.35
N VAL A 11 2.91 7.70 31.62
CA VAL A 11 3.85 6.97 30.76
C VAL A 11 4.30 5.64 31.36
N LEU A 12 4.23 5.51 32.71
CA LEU A 12 4.69 4.33 33.41
C LEU A 12 3.49 3.53 33.98
N ASP A 13 3.13 2.48 33.27
CA ASP A 13 2.10 1.53 33.76
C ASP A 13 2.60 0.10 33.54
N SER A 14 3.23 -0.46 34.59
CA SER A 14 3.77 -1.83 34.53
C SER A 14 2.69 -2.89 34.32
N LYS A 15 1.40 -2.59 34.63
CA LYS A 15 0.29 -3.52 34.41
C LYS A 15 -0.09 -3.64 32.92
N LYS A 16 0.28 -2.64 32.12
CA LYS A 16 0.03 -2.63 30.68
C LYS A 16 1.22 -3.12 29.83
N VAL A 17 2.32 -3.49 30.48
CA VAL A 17 3.46 -4.10 29.81
C VAL A 17 3.26 -5.60 29.74
N SER A 18 3.01 -6.12 28.56
CA SER A 18 2.82 -7.55 28.32
C SER A 18 4.12 -8.23 27.87
N ASP A 19 4.59 -7.92 26.68
CA ASP A 19 5.77 -8.55 26.06
C ASP A 19 7.04 -7.71 26.20
N HIS A 20 6.95 -6.43 25.86
CA HIS A 20 8.09 -5.51 25.78
C HIS A 20 7.75 -4.14 26.36
N HIS A 21 8.74 -3.52 27.01
CA HIS A 21 8.66 -2.12 27.40
C HIS A 21 8.83 -1.19 26.17
N ALA A 22 8.53 0.09 26.37
CA ALA A 22 8.75 1.11 25.34
C ALA A 22 10.23 1.21 24.93
N ILE A 23 10.49 1.54 23.66
CA ILE A 23 11.83 1.86 23.18
C ILE A 23 12.16 3.28 23.64
N ILE A 24 13.16 3.39 24.49
CA ILE A 24 13.65 4.68 25.01
C ILE A 24 15.17 4.79 24.82
N PRO A 25 15.73 5.99 24.69
CA PRO A 25 17.17 6.20 24.70
C PRO A 25 17.76 5.71 26.03
N THR A 26 18.89 5.02 25.98
CA THR A 26 19.60 4.57 27.19
C THR A 26 20.58 5.64 27.69
N MET A 27 21.07 5.48 28.90
CA MET A 27 22.07 6.38 29.48
C MET A 27 23.42 6.34 28.71
N GLU A 28 23.66 5.33 27.92
CA GLU A 28 24.84 5.25 27.02
C GLU A 28 24.84 6.37 25.97
N LEU A 29 23.66 6.85 25.58
CA LEU A 29 23.54 7.98 24.67
C LEU A 29 24.22 9.26 25.19
N ALA A 30 24.21 9.48 26.51
CA ALA A 30 24.86 10.64 27.14
C ALA A 30 26.39 10.62 26.97
N LYS A 31 26.97 9.45 26.67
CA LYS A 31 28.40 9.23 26.46
C LYS A 31 28.79 9.10 24.99
N ALA A 32 27.78 8.87 24.13
CA ALA A 32 28.00 8.70 22.68
C ALA A 32 28.03 10.07 21.98
N ASP A 33 28.80 10.16 20.90
CA ASP A 33 28.72 11.28 19.96
C ASP A 33 27.63 10.97 18.92
N PRO A 34 26.48 11.65 18.95
CA PRO A 34 25.41 11.41 17.99
C PRO A 34 25.81 11.72 16.55
N ASP A 35 26.81 12.57 16.34
CA ASP A 35 27.27 12.95 14.99
C ASP A 35 28.19 11.89 14.38
N ALA A 36 28.72 10.98 15.18
CA ALA A 36 29.48 9.83 14.72
C ALA A 36 28.58 8.66 14.22
N LEU A 37 27.26 8.70 14.47
CA LEU A 37 26.35 7.67 14.04
C LEU A 37 25.97 7.78 12.55
N PRO A 38 25.75 6.64 11.86
CA PRO A 38 25.13 6.62 10.54
C PRO A 38 23.80 7.38 10.53
N GLU A 39 23.48 8.08 9.45
CA GLU A 39 22.28 8.92 9.33
C GLU A 39 20.99 8.16 9.66
N SER A 40 20.87 6.89 9.26
CA SER A 40 19.72 6.04 9.56
C SER A 40 19.55 5.77 11.06
N GLU A 41 20.64 5.52 11.76
CA GLU A 41 20.64 5.27 13.20
C GLU A 41 20.34 6.56 13.98
N LYS A 42 20.93 7.67 13.55
CA LYS A 42 20.66 9.01 14.11
C LYS A 42 19.18 9.37 13.97
N ASN A 43 18.57 9.08 12.82
CA ASN A 43 17.14 9.34 12.58
C ASN A 43 16.24 8.52 13.51
N ILE A 44 16.54 7.23 13.70
CA ILE A 44 15.78 6.36 14.63
C ILE A 44 15.91 6.85 16.06
N LEU A 45 17.13 7.19 16.47
CA LEU A 45 17.40 7.69 17.83
C LEU A 45 16.68 9.02 18.08
N THR A 46 16.72 9.94 17.10
CA THR A 46 16.01 11.22 17.16
C THR A 46 14.51 11.01 17.25
N LEU A 47 13.95 10.07 16.46
CA LEU A 47 12.53 9.74 16.52
C LEU A 47 12.14 9.18 17.91
N ALA A 48 12.92 8.24 18.47
CA ALA A 48 12.66 7.67 19.80
C ALA A 48 12.70 8.74 20.88
N GLY A 49 13.70 9.63 20.85
CA GLY A 49 13.81 10.75 21.75
C GLY A 49 12.66 11.74 21.63
N ALA A 50 12.28 12.10 20.40
CA ALA A 50 11.15 12.99 20.13
C ALA A 50 9.83 12.38 20.67
N ARG A 51 9.57 11.10 20.43
CA ARG A 51 8.38 10.40 20.94
C ARG A 51 8.32 10.39 22.47
N LEU A 52 9.46 10.20 23.13
CA LEU A 52 9.53 10.29 24.59
C LEU A 52 9.20 11.69 25.09
N LEU A 53 9.74 12.72 24.45
CA LEU A 53 9.44 14.12 24.77
C LEU A 53 7.95 14.44 24.57
N PHE A 54 7.32 13.98 23.48
CA PHE A 54 5.88 14.20 23.24
C PHE A 54 5.04 13.51 24.32
N ALA A 55 5.39 12.27 24.70
CA ALA A 55 4.65 11.50 25.70
C ALA A 55 4.74 12.12 27.12
N THR A 56 5.80 12.87 27.39
CA THR A 56 6.04 13.49 28.72
C THR A 56 5.80 15.00 28.77
N ALA A 57 5.41 15.62 27.64
CA ALA A 57 5.10 17.03 27.55
C ALA A 57 3.69 17.36 28.07
N GLU A 58 3.43 18.65 28.23
CA GLU A 58 2.11 19.14 28.60
C GLU A 58 1.03 18.68 27.63
N PRO A 59 -0.20 18.41 28.09
CA PRO A 59 -1.28 17.97 27.23
C PRO A 59 -1.69 19.04 26.24
N HIS A 60 -2.10 18.61 25.04
CA HIS A 60 -2.79 19.47 24.09
C HIS A 60 -4.24 19.65 24.53
N ILE A 61 -4.62 20.90 24.83
CA ILE A 61 -5.94 21.23 25.35
C ILE A 61 -6.69 22.03 24.30
N TYR A 62 -7.90 21.64 23.98
CA TYR A 62 -8.76 22.33 23.07
C TYR A 62 -10.23 22.25 23.48
N GLU A 63 -11.00 23.23 23.06
CA GLU A 63 -12.44 23.25 23.15
C GLU A 63 -13.04 22.83 21.80
N ALA A 64 -13.94 21.84 21.82
CA ALA A 64 -14.67 21.41 20.64
C ALA A 64 -16.14 21.81 20.76
N VAL A 65 -16.61 22.58 19.79
CA VAL A 65 -18.00 23.05 19.74
C VAL A 65 -18.71 22.39 18.55
N THR A 66 -19.90 21.88 18.80
CA THR A 66 -20.82 21.43 17.75
C THR A 66 -22.08 22.26 17.83
N ALA A 67 -22.33 23.07 16.82
CA ALA A 67 -23.54 23.87 16.71
C ALA A 67 -24.49 23.24 15.70
N VAL A 68 -25.77 23.14 16.07
CA VAL A 68 -26.85 22.69 15.19
C VAL A 68 -27.76 23.88 14.90
N PHE A 69 -27.92 24.22 13.64
CA PHE A 69 -28.77 25.32 13.17
C PHE A 69 -30.01 24.72 12.50
N SER A 70 -31.18 25.03 12.99
CA SER A 70 -32.42 24.60 12.35
C SER A 70 -32.95 25.70 11.42
N CYS A 71 -33.16 25.38 10.15
CA CYS A 71 -33.65 26.30 9.15
C CYS A 71 -34.68 25.59 8.26
N ALA A 72 -35.92 26.13 8.22
CA ALA A 72 -37.00 25.59 7.40
C ALA A 72 -37.22 24.06 7.55
N GLY A 73 -37.08 23.54 8.77
CA GLY A 73 -37.24 22.11 9.09
C GLY A 73 -36.07 21.22 8.73
N THR A 74 -34.92 21.83 8.34
CA THR A 74 -33.69 21.10 8.06
C THR A 74 -32.61 21.53 9.03
N ASP A 75 -31.87 20.57 9.59
CA ASP A 75 -30.76 20.84 10.50
C ASP A 75 -29.42 20.87 9.78
N PHE A 76 -28.66 21.91 10.08
CA PHE A 76 -27.29 22.13 9.58
C PHE A 76 -26.33 22.06 10.76
N THR A 77 -25.30 21.26 10.64
CA THR A 77 -24.30 21.08 11.71
C THR A 77 -22.99 21.78 11.34
N ALA A 78 -22.50 22.62 12.22
CA ALA A 78 -21.16 23.18 12.18
C ALA A 78 -20.32 22.65 13.35
N ARG A 79 -19.06 22.34 13.08
CA ARG A 79 -18.11 21.89 14.10
C ARG A 79 -16.91 22.84 14.14
N GLY A 80 -16.55 23.27 15.32
CA GLY A 80 -15.41 24.13 15.55
C GLY A 80 -14.47 23.54 16.59
N LYS A 81 -13.22 23.96 16.52
CA LYS A 81 -12.17 23.59 17.47
C LYS A 81 -11.32 24.82 17.77
N THR A 82 -11.22 25.18 19.04
CA THR A 82 -10.36 26.26 19.51
C THR A 82 -9.26 25.69 20.39
N VAL A 83 -8.00 25.87 19.99
CA VAL A 83 -6.86 25.38 20.78
C VAL A 83 -6.62 26.32 21.94
N LEU A 84 -6.67 25.81 23.18
CA LEU A 84 -6.40 26.54 24.41
C LEU A 84 -4.93 26.44 24.83
N ALA A 85 -4.32 25.26 24.61
CA ALA A 85 -2.90 25.03 24.86
C ALA A 85 -2.35 24.04 23.82
N GLU A 86 -1.28 24.42 23.12
CA GLU A 86 -0.62 23.59 22.11
C GLU A 86 -0.03 22.29 22.71
N GLY A 87 0.56 22.39 23.90
CA GLY A 87 1.14 21.24 24.60
C GLY A 87 2.16 20.47 23.73
N TRP A 88 2.07 19.14 23.75
CA TRP A 88 2.98 18.26 23.01
C TRP A 88 2.96 18.47 21.48
N LYS A 89 1.85 18.99 20.91
CA LYS A 89 1.74 19.24 19.47
C LYS A 89 2.71 20.30 18.96
N GLU A 90 3.08 21.27 19.79
CA GLU A 90 4.11 22.25 19.45
C GLU A 90 5.48 21.57 19.25
N LEU A 91 5.83 20.60 20.11
CA LEU A 91 7.08 19.85 19.97
C LEU A 91 7.04 18.94 18.73
N GLU A 92 5.90 18.31 18.47
CA GLU A 92 5.71 17.50 17.26
C GLU A 92 5.85 18.34 16.00
N ARG A 93 5.23 19.51 15.94
CA ARG A 93 5.34 20.45 14.81
C ARG A 93 6.79 20.86 14.56
N ARG A 94 7.54 21.20 15.61
CA ARG A 94 8.98 21.50 15.51
C ARG A 94 9.79 20.32 14.99
N TYR A 95 9.54 19.14 15.51
CA TYR A 95 10.19 17.91 15.02
C TYR A 95 9.86 17.64 13.55
N ARG A 96 8.58 17.69 13.16
CA ARG A 96 8.16 17.48 11.75
C ARG A 96 8.81 18.51 10.80
N ALA A 97 9.05 19.73 11.26
CA ALA A 97 9.73 20.76 10.46
C ALA A 97 11.20 20.43 10.16
N THR A 98 11.85 19.56 10.95
CA THR A 98 13.22 19.11 10.70
C THR A 98 13.30 17.97 9.69
N LEU A 99 12.18 17.30 9.39
CA LEU A 99 12.17 16.18 8.45
C LEU A 99 12.26 16.67 7.00
N LYS A 100 13.13 16.05 6.22
CA LYS A 100 13.32 16.34 4.77
C LYS A 100 12.07 15.99 3.96
N ASP A 101 11.44 14.88 4.29
CA ASP A 101 10.17 14.45 3.73
C ASP A 101 9.05 14.81 4.70
N LYS A 102 8.17 15.74 4.30
CA LYS A 102 6.99 16.04 5.11
C LYS A 102 6.11 14.78 5.16
N PRO A 103 5.78 14.26 6.36
CA PRO A 103 4.80 13.19 6.46
C PRO A 103 3.49 13.66 5.82
N GLU A 104 2.80 12.78 5.13
CA GLU A 104 1.44 13.05 4.66
C GLU A 104 0.60 13.43 5.90
N ALA A 105 -0.20 14.51 5.79
CA ALA A 105 -1.16 14.85 6.83
C ALA A 105 -2.05 13.61 7.04
N GLU A 106 -2.17 13.14 8.28
CA GLU A 106 -3.12 12.08 8.60
C GLU A 106 -4.51 12.59 8.23
N ASP A 107 -5.26 11.81 7.43
CA ASP A 107 -6.63 12.16 7.04
C ASP A 107 -7.46 12.34 8.33
N GLY A 108 -7.71 13.57 8.73
CA GLY A 108 -8.46 13.91 9.94
C GLY A 108 -7.92 15.09 10.76
N GLU A 109 -6.70 15.54 10.53
CA GLU A 109 -6.23 16.81 11.08
C GLU A 109 -6.71 17.98 10.20
N ASN A 110 -8.03 18.17 10.10
CA ASN A 110 -8.55 19.48 9.80
C ASN A 110 -8.16 20.38 10.98
N GLU A 111 -7.27 21.33 10.76
CA GLU A 111 -7.13 22.49 11.64
C GLU A 111 -8.55 23.04 11.81
N GLY A 112 -9.13 22.82 12.99
CA GLY A 112 -10.54 23.05 13.22
C GLY A 112 -10.87 24.50 12.92
N VAL A 113 -11.93 24.73 12.16
CA VAL A 113 -12.47 26.07 11.96
C VAL A 113 -12.87 26.59 13.35
N THR A 114 -12.33 27.75 13.75
CA THR A 114 -12.79 28.42 14.98
C THR A 114 -14.17 28.98 14.70
N LEU A 115 -15.18 28.49 15.40
CA LEU A 115 -16.52 29.08 15.34
C LEU A 115 -16.56 30.37 16.15
N PRO A 116 -17.36 31.34 15.72
CA PRO A 116 -17.64 32.51 16.56
C PRO A 116 -18.36 32.10 17.85
N GLU A 117 -18.41 32.99 18.82
CA GLU A 117 -19.21 32.75 20.04
C GLU A 117 -20.69 32.60 19.68
N LEU A 118 -21.26 31.47 20.07
CA LEU A 118 -22.63 31.08 19.77
C LEU A 118 -23.40 30.87 21.06
N SER A 119 -24.67 31.27 21.09
CA SER A 119 -25.56 31.05 22.22
C SER A 119 -26.77 30.22 21.77
N GLU A 120 -27.25 29.37 22.68
CA GLU A 120 -28.46 28.56 22.41
C GLU A 120 -29.67 29.49 22.19
N GLY A 121 -30.47 29.19 21.15
CA GLY A 121 -31.61 30.00 20.76
C GLY A 121 -31.24 31.29 19.99
N GLN A 122 -29.99 31.49 19.65
CA GLN A 122 -29.54 32.64 18.84
C GLN A 122 -30.19 32.56 17.43
N ASN A 123 -30.79 33.73 17.03
CA ASN A 123 -31.43 33.83 15.72
C ASN A 123 -30.49 34.50 14.72
N PHE A 124 -30.39 33.92 13.51
CA PHE A 124 -29.60 34.45 12.39
C PHE A 124 -30.57 34.92 11.30
N PRO A 125 -30.86 36.21 11.21
CA PRO A 125 -31.75 36.76 10.18
C PRO A 125 -31.08 36.66 8.80
N ASN A 126 -31.86 36.28 7.78
CA ASN A 126 -31.47 36.21 6.38
C ASN A 126 -30.28 35.21 6.13
N PRO A 127 -30.37 33.95 6.51
CA PRO A 127 -29.33 32.99 6.20
C PRO A 127 -29.24 32.78 4.68
N ALA A 128 -28.00 32.73 4.15
CA ALA A 128 -27.74 32.36 2.77
C ALA A 128 -27.32 30.92 2.70
N ALA A 129 -28.06 30.11 1.94
CA ALA A 129 -27.72 28.72 1.67
C ALA A 129 -27.12 28.56 0.27
N LYS A 130 -26.04 27.80 0.16
CA LYS A 130 -25.43 27.43 -1.12
C LYS A 130 -25.34 25.93 -1.23
N VAL A 131 -25.88 25.37 -2.29
CA VAL A 131 -25.69 23.96 -2.65
C VAL A 131 -24.37 23.84 -3.39
N THR A 132 -23.51 22.93 -2.93
CA THR A 132 -22.26 22.57 -3.61
C THR A 132 -22.31 21.09 -3.97
N GLU A 133 -21.96 20.77 -5.21
CA GLU A 133 -21.84 19.39 -5.67
C GLU A 133 -20.40 18.91 -5.42
N HIS A 134 -20.29 17.77 -4.79
CA HIS A 134 -19.01 17.11 -4.57
C HIS A 134 -19.10 15.66 -5.05
N THR A 135 -18.05 15.21 -5.69
CA THR A 135 -17.92 13.80 -6.09
C THR A 135 -17.06 13.08 -5.04
N THR A 136 -17.56 11.96 -4.54
CA THR A 136 -16.77 11.10 -3.65
C THR A 136 -15.59 10.51 -4.41
N THR A 137 -14.44 10.50 -3.79
CA THR A 137 -13.24 9.83 -4.32
C THR A 137 -13.04 8.50 -3.58
N PRO A 138 -12.55 7.45 -4.26
CA PRO A 138 -12.22 6.21 -3.57
C PRO A 138 -11.13 6.45 -2.52
N PRO A 139 -11.09 5.64 -1.45
CA PRO A 139 -10.02 5.71 -0.46
C PRO A 139 -8.65 5.58 -1.13
N LYS A 140 -7.68 6.33 -0.63
CA LYS A 140 -6.29 6.21 -1.10
C LYS A 140 -5.73 4.83 -0.71
N PRO A 141 -4.87 4.23 -1.54
CA PRO A 141 -4.14 3.03 -1.15
C PRO A 141 -3.34 3.27 0.14
N HIS A 142 -3.19 2.25 0.95
CA HIS A 142 -2.44 2.36 2.20
C HIS A 142 -0.96 2.67 1.94
N SER A 143 -0.41 3.57 2.74
CA SER A 143 1.03 3.64 3.00
C SER A 143 1.39 2.58 4.05
N GLU A 144 2.70 2.30 4.26
CA GLU A 144 3.11 1.39 5.34
C GLU A 144 2.61 1.89 6.71
N ALA A 145 2.71 3.19 6.97
CA ALA A 145 2.24 3.78 8.22
C ALA A 145 0.72 3.62 8.41
N SER A 146 -0.08 3.93 7.38
CA SER A 146 -1.54 3.79 7.48
C SER A 146 -1.99 2.33 7.54
N LEU A 147 -1.25 1.39 6.92
CA LEU A 147 -1.55 -0.04 7.05
C LEU A 147 -1.21 -0.56 8.44
N LEU A 148 -0.08 -0.16 9.03
CA LEU A 148 0.27 -0.50 10.41
C LEU A 148 -0.81 0.00 11.39
N SER A 149 -1.28 1.24 11.23
CA SER A 149 -2.39 1.79 12.01
C SER A 149 -3.71 1.04 11.79
N ALA A 150 -4.01 0.62 10.56
CA ALA A 150 -5.19 -0.18 10.26
C ALA A 150 -5.11 -1.58 10.89
N MET A 151 -3.95 -2.24 10.83
CA MET A 151 -3.71 -3.52 11.50
C MET A 151 -3.89 -3.42 13.01
N GLU A 152 -3.45 -2.33 13.62
CA GLU A 152 -3.60 -2.09 15.06
C GLU A 152 -5.06 -1.95 15.48
N ARG A 153 -5.89 -1.33 14.65
CA ARG A 153 -7.31 -1.11 14.94
C ARG A 153 -8.23 -2.22 14.44
N ALA A 154 -7.72 -3.15 13.64
CA ALA A 154 -8.52 -4.23 13.08
C ALA A 154 -9.12 -5.11 14.18
N GLY A 155 -10.42 -5.35 14.14
CA GLY A 155 -11.13 -6.18 15.12
C GLY A 155 -11.25 -5.61 16.54
N ASN A 156 -10.89 -4.35 16.77
CA ASN A 156 -10.95 -3.76 18.12
C ASN A 156 -12.37 -3.75 18.73
N GLY A 157 -13.41 -3.69 17.89
CA GLY A 157 -14.80 -3.77 18.33
C GLY A 157 -15.21 -5.16 18.85
N ASP A 158 -14.51 -6.19 18.38
CA ASP A 158 -14.83 -7.60 18.65
C ASP A 158 -13.88 -8.23 19.68
N THR A 159 -12.83 -7.49 20.12
CA THR A 159 -11.81 -7.97 21.03
C THR A 159 -12.15 -7.58 22.48
N ASP A 160 -12.02 -8.53 23.42
CA ASP A 160 -12.19 -8.30 24.85
C ASP A 160 -11.29 -7.12 25.31
N PRO A 161 -11.81 -6.17 26.10
CA PRO A 161 -11.00 -5.09 26.68
C PRO A 161 -9.76 -5.55 27.44
N ASP A 162 -9.81 -6.75 28.02
CA ASP A 162 -8.72 -7.35 28.77
C ASP A 162 -7.77 -8.20 27.89
N ALA A 163 -8.06 -8.36 26.59
CA ALA A 163 -7.20 -9.13 25.70
C ALA A 163 -5.79 -8.50 25.63
N GLU A 164 -4.78 -9.34 25.81
CA GLU A 164 -3.37 -8.94 25.81
C GLU A 164 -2.97 -8.36 24.44
N ARG A 165 -3.51 -8.92 23.38
CA ARG A 165 -3.22 -8.53 22.01
C ARG A 165 -4.47 -8.05 21.29
N ARG A 166 -4.37 -6.89 20.68
CA ARG A 166 -5.43 -6.29 19.88
C ARG A 166 -4.96 -5.99 18.48
N GLY A 167 -5.86 -6.16 17.52
CA GLY A 167 -5.55 -5.96 16.12
C GLY A 167 -4.87 -7.17 15.48
N LEU A 168 -4.37 -6.98 14.27
CA LEU A 168 -3.65 -8.00 13.50
C LEU A 168 -2.15 -7.92 13.80
N GLY A 169 -1.61 -8.94 14.45
CA GLY A 169 -0.22 -9.02 14.86
C GLY A 169 0.14 -8.05 16.01
N THR A 170 1.34 -8.20 16.54
CA THR A 170 1.89 -7.31 17.57
C THR A 170 2.69 -6.16 16.94
N PRO A 171 2.99 -5.08 17.67
CA PRO A 171 3.87 -4.02 17.17
C PRO A 171 5.20 -4.55 16.60
N ALA A 172 5.77 -5.58 17.21
CA ALA A 172 7.02 -6.20 16.76
C ALA A 172 6.88 -7.02 15.48
N THR A 173 5.70 -7.57 15.17
CA THR A 173 5.49 -8.52 14.08
C THR A 173 4.82 -7.90 12.85
N ARG A 174 4.08 -6.79 12.99
CA ARG A 174 3.32 -6.17 11.89
C ARG A 174 4.19 -5.82 10.69
N ALA A 175 5.36 -5.22 10.91
CA ALA A 175 6.28 -4.89 9.82
C ALA A 175 6.75 -6.15 9.07
N ALA A 176 7.05 -7.24 9.79
CA ALA A 176 7.44 -8.51 9.20
C ALA A 176 6.31 -9.16 8.38
N VAL A 177 5.04 -8.99 8.79
CA VAL A 177 3.87 -9.44 8.01
C VAL A 177 3.80 -8.69 6.68
N ILE A 178 3.94 -7.35 6.68
CA ILE A 178 3.96 -6.55 5.45
C ILE A 178 5.10 -7.01 4.52
N GLU A 179 6.31 -7.18 5.07
CA GLU A 179 7.45 -7.69 4.30
C GLU A 179 7.18 -9.08 3.70
N LYS A 180 6.52 -9.96 4.44
CA LYS A 180 6.14 -11.29 3.95
C LYS A 180 5.17 -11.22 2.78
N LEU A 181 4.18 -10.31 2.83
CA LEU A 181 3.25 -10.09 1.72
C LEU A 181 3.96 -9.55 0.47
N VAL A 182 4.88 -8.61 0.64
CA VAL A 182 5.65 -8.03 -0.48
C VAL A 182 6.61 -9.08 -1.07
N LYS A 183 7.37 -9.78 -0.25
CA LYS A 183 8.28 -10.86 -0.70
C LYS A 183 7.53 -12.03 -1.33
N GLY A 184 6.33 -12.32 -0.86
CA GLY A 184 5.45 -13.34 -1.43
C GLY A 184 4.79 -12.93 -2.75
N GLY A 185 4.96 -11.66 -3.19
CA GLY A 185 4.38 -11.18 -4.43
C GLY A 185 2.87 -10.91 -4.35
N PHE A 186 2.30 -10.80 -3.13
CA PHE A 186 0.89 -10.48 -2.91
C PHE A 186 0.62 -8.98 -2.82
N ALA A 187 1.64 -8.18 -2.49
CA ALA A 187 1.62 -6.73 -2.52
C ALA A 187 2.91 -6.19 -3.14
N GLU A 188 2.86 -4.99 -3.69
CA GLU A 188 4.03 -4.29 -4.23
C GLU A 188 4.10 -2.85 -3.69
N ARG A 189 5.32 -2.32 -3.58
CA ARG A 189 5.55 -0.92 -3.21
C ARG A 189 5.58 -0.05 -4.47
N LYS A 190 4.65 0.92 -4.57
CA LYS A 190 4.67 1.97 -5.61
C LYS A 190 4.85 3.34 -4.94
N GLY A 191 6.07 3.83 -4.93
CA GLY A 191 6.44 5.00 -4.14
C GLY A 191 6.25 4.72 -2.64
N LYS A 192 5.43 5.52 -1.96
CA LYS A 192 5.08 5.32 -0.54
C LYS A 192 3.86 4.41 -0.32
N GLN A 193 3.20 3.96 -1.38
CA GLN A 193 1.96 3.19 -1.29
C GLN A 193 2.21 1.68 -1.42
N LEU A 194 1.39 0.91 -0.73
CA LEU A 194 1.29 -0.55 -0.86
C LEU A 194 0.08 -0.87 -1.73
N ILE A 195 0.33 -1.53 -2.84
CA ILE A 195 -0.70 -1.89 -3.82
C ILE A 195 -0.83 -3.41 -3.85
N PRO A 196 -2.03 -3.99 -3.72
CA PRO A 196 -2.22 -5.41 -3.93
C PRO A 196 -1.88 -5.78 -5.37
N THR A 197 -1.15 -6.88 -5.55
CA THR A 197 -0.89 -7.45 -6.87
C THR A 197 -2.09 -8.25 -7.36
N GLN A 198 -2.09 -8.67 -8.63
CA GLN A 198 -3.09 -9.59 -9.15
C GLN A 198 -3.14 -10.88 -8.34
N ASN A 199 -1.98 -11.44 -7.96
CA ASN A 199 -1.91 -12.63 -7.11
C ASN A 199 -2.50 -12.39 -5.72
N GLY A 200 -2.28 -11.20 -5.12
CA GLY A 200 -2.87 -10.82 -3.85
C GLY A 200 -4.39 -10.74 -3.92
N ALA A 201 -4.92 -10.06 -4.95
CA ALA A 201 -6.36 -9.96 -5.18
C ALA A 201 -6.99 -11.34 -5.47
N ALA A 202 -6.33 -12.15 -6.29
CA ALA A 202 -6.76 -13.52 -6.59
C ALA A 202 -6.81 -14.38 -5.32
N LEU A 203 -5.79 -14.30 -4.46
CA LEU A 203 -5.76 -15.04 -3.19
C LEU A 203 -6.98 -14.70 -2.33
N ILE A 204 -7.25 -13.42 -2.10
CA ILE A 204 -8.40 -12.99 -1.30
C ILE A 204 -9.72 -13.45 -1.92
N SER A 205 -9.84 -13.46 -3.25
CA SER A 205 -11.08 -13.89 -3.93
C SER A 205 -11.38 -15.40 -3.85
N VAL A 206 -10.41 -16.21 -3.46
CA VAL A 206 -10.57 -17.66 -3.32
C VAL A 206 -10.59 -18.13 -1.86
N LEU A 207 -10.18 -17.28 -0.92
CA LEU A 207 -10.24 -17.59 0.51
C LEU A 207 -11.67 -17.43 1.03
N PRO A 208 -12.11 -18.25 2.00
CA PRO A 208 -13.38 -18.07 2.68
C PRO A 208 -13.37 -16.79 3.53
N ASP A 209 -14.55 -16.19 3.71
CA ASP A 209 -14.75 -14.93 4.42
C ASP A 209 -14.12 -14.94 5.83
N MET A 210 -14.21 -16.07 6.53
CA MET A 210 -13.62 -16.21 7.86
C MET A 210 -12.11 -15.97 7.89
N LEU A 211 -11.37 -16.31 6.83
CA LEU A 211 -9.92 -16.08 6.74
C LEU A 211 -9.56 -14.67 6.23
N THR A 212 -10.52 -13.97 5.65
CA THR A 212 -10.31 -12.59 5.13
C THR A 212 -10.80 -11.52 6.10
N SER A 213 -11.44 -11.94 7.20
CA SER A 213 -11.93 -11.06 8.27
C SER A 213 -10.97 -11.01 9.46
N PRO A 214 -10.78 -9.87 10.12
CA PRO A 214 -10.05 -9.78 11.38
C PRO A 214 -10.77 -10.45 12.57
N GLN A 215 -12.05 -10.81 12.42
CA GLN A 215 -12.87 -11.40 13.48
C GLN A 215 -12.31 -12.72 14.01
N LEU A 216 -11.83 -13.59 13.11
CA LEU A 216 -11.21 -14.87 13.52
C LEU A 216 -10.02 -14.64 14.47
N THR A 217 -9.19 -13.63 14.20
CA THR A 217 -8.08 -13.27 15.07
C THR A 217 -8.58 -12.75 16.42
N ALA A 218 -9.59 -11.90 16.42
CA ALA A 218 -10.19 -11.38 17.67
C ALA A 218 -10.79 -12.52 18.51
N GLU A 219 -11.51 -13.47 17.92
CA GLU A 219 -12.06 -14.65 18.59
C GLU A 219 -10.96 -15.51 19.22
N TRP A 220 -9.86 -15.73 18.49
CA TRP A 220 -8.74 -16.50 19.03
C TRP A 220 -8.03 -15.79 20.17
N GLU A 221 -7.79 -14.50 20.07
CA GLU A 221 -7.19 -13.72 21.17
C GLU A 221 -8.11 -13.67 22.40
N ASN A 222 -9.44 -13.60 22.21
CA ASN A 222 -10.40 -13.72 23.30
C ASN A 222 -10.32 -15.10 23.98
N ASN A 223 -10.29 -16.18 23.19
CA ASN A 223 -10.14 -17.54 23.72
C ASN A 223 -8.82 -17.72 24.48
N LEU A 224 -7.71 -17.24 23.93
CA LEU A 224 -6.41 -17.27 24.62
C LEU A 224 -6.43 -16.48 25.92
N THR A 225 -7.14 -15.35 25.96
CA THR A 225 -7.35 -14.57 27.18
C THR A 225 -8.14 -15.36 28.24
N GLN A 226 -9.18 -16.10 27.84
CA GLN A 226 -9.95 -16.95 28.74
C GLN A 226 -9.11 -18.14 29.26
N ILE A 227 -8.27 -18.73 28.40
CA ILE A 227 -7.32 -19.77 28.79
C ILE A 227 -6.32 -19.25 29.85
N ALA A 228 -5.77 -18.04 29.61
CA ALA A 228 -4.84 -17.41 30.53
C ALA A 228 -5.49 -17.11 31.92
N LYS A 229 -6.80 -16.82 31.93
CA LYS A 229 -7.60 -16.65 33.16
C LYS A 229 -8.03 -17.98 33.80
N GLY A 230 -7.73 -19.13 33.17
CA GLY A 230 -8.15 -20.44 33.62
C GLY A 230 -9.64 -20.75 33.41
N ALA A 231 -10.33 -19.98 32.56
CA ALA A 231 -11.75 -20.10 32.29
C ALA A 231 -12.08 -20.94 31.05
N ALA A 232 -11.07 -21.31 30.24
CA ALA A 232 -11.22 -22.17 29.07
C ALA A 232 -10.11 -23.23 28.99
N ASP A 233 -10.39 -24.35 28.32
CA ASP A 233 -9.46 -25.47 28.15
C ASP A 233 -8.55 -25.26 26.90
N PRO A 234 -7.22 -25.32 27.07
CA PRO A 234 -6.30 -25.16 25.94
C PRO A 234 -6.38 -26.32 24.92
N GLY A 235 -6.77 -27.53 25.37
CA GLY A 235 -6.90 -28.69 24.50
C GLY A 235 -8.10 -28.57 23.55
N GLU A 236 -9.22 -28.06 24.03
CA GLU A 236 -10.40 -27.76 23.20
C GLU A 236 -10.08 -26.70 22.14
N PHE A 237 -9.34 -25.66 22.51
CA PHE A 237 -8.92 -24.61 21.61
C PHE A 237 -8.03 -25.15 20.48
N LEU A 238 -7.00 -25.95 20.80
CA LEU A 238 -6.12 -26.57 19.80
C LEU A 238 -6.88 -27.54 18.89
N SER A 239 -7.77 -28.35 19.47
CA SER A 239 -8.60 -29.28 18.70
C SER A 239 -9.53 -28.55 17.73
N GLY A 240 -10.06 -27.39 18.13
CA GLY A 240 -10.86 -26.53 17.28
C GLY A 240 -10.07 -25.96 16.08
N ILE A 241 -8.83 -25.54 16.30
CA ILE A 241 -7.93 -25.06 15.22
C ILE A 241 -7.61 -26.21 14.25
N GLU A 242 -7.30 -27.40 14.77
CA GLU A 242 -7.02 -28.56 13.91
C GLU A 242 -8.24 -28.95 13.05
N ALA A 243 -9.44 -28.98 13.66
CA ALA A 243 -10.67 -29.30 12.96
C ALA A 243 -10.94 -28.27 11.84
N MET A 244 -10.84 -26.99 12.15
CA MET A 244 -10.98 -25.90 11.19
C MET A 244 -9.97 -26.03 10.03
N ALA A 245 -8.70 -26.29 10.32
CA ALA A 245 -7.67 -26.46 9.29
C ALA A 245 -7.97 -27.64 8.37
N ARG A 246 -8.44 -28.77 8.91
CA ARG A 246 -8.85 -29.96 8.13
C ARG A 246 -10.04 -29.65 7.24
N GLU A 247 -11.07 -28.99 7.78
CA GLU A 247 -12.24 -28.58 7.03
C GLU A 247 -11.89 -27.65 5.88
N LEU A 248 -11.06 -26.63 6.12
CA LEU A 248 -10.61 -25.69 5.09
C LEU A 248 -9.88 -26.40 3.95
N VAL A 249 -9.00 -27.34 4.25
CA VAL A 249 -8.30 -28.12 3.21
C VAL A 249 -9.28 -28.97 2.40
N GLN A 250 -10.23 -29.64 3.05
CA GLN A 250 -11.20 -30.53 2.37
C GLN A 250 -12.17 -29.73 1.49
N THR A 251 -12.69 -28.62 1.98
CA THR A 251 -13.74 -27.86 1.30
C THR A 251 -13.21 -26.96 0.20
N HIS A 252 -11.97 -26.42 0.35
CA HIS A 252 -11.43 -25.42 -0.58
C HIS A 252 -10.42 -25.94 -1.57
N ALA A 253 -9.89 -27.15 -1.40
CA ALA A 253 -8.98 -27.78 -2.37
C ALA A 253 -9.62 -27.88 -3.77
N ALA A 254 -10.88 -28.29 -3.85
CA ALA A 254 -11.61 -28.41 -5.10
C ALA A 254 -11.98 -27.05 -5.72
N ALA A 255 -12.25 -26.02 -4.88
CA ALA A 255 -12.58 -24.68 -5.35
C ALA A 255 -11.39 -23.98 -6.04
N LEU A 256 -10.16 -24.33 -5.68
CA LEU A 256 -8.93 -23.82 -6.28
C LEU A 256 -8.68 -24.37 -7.69
N ASP A 257 -9.11 -25.62 -8.00
CA ASP A 257 -8.86 -26.24 -9.30
C ASP A 257 -9.51 -25.46 -10.47
N GLY A 258 -10.72 -24.93 -10.26
CA GLY A 258 -11.40 -24.10 -11.26
C GLY A 258 -10.88 -22.66 -11.38
N LYS A 259 -10.03 -22.20 -10.44
CA LYS A 259 -9.60 -20.80 -10.32
C LYS A 259 -8.09 -20.60 -10.55
N LYS A 260 -7.37 -21.61 -11.00
CA LYS A 260 -5.91 -21.56 -11.27
C LYS A 260 -5.53 -20.45 -12.26
N ASP A 261 -6.43 -20.09 -13.16
CA ASP A 261 -6.18 -19.03 -14.14
C ASP A 261 -6.11 -17.63 -13.52
N LEU A 262 -6.71 -17.41 -12.32
CA LEU A 262 -6.62 -16.15 -11.59
C LEU A 262 -5.18 -15.81 -11.13
N PHE A 263 -4.36 -16.84 -10.91
CA PHE A 263 -2.96 -16.70 -10.47
C PHE A 263 -1.96 -16.68 -11.63
N ARG A 264 -2.44 -16.69 -12.87
CA ARG A 264 -1.56 -16.51 -14.02
C ARG A 264 -1.19 -15.04 -14.14
N GLU A 265 0.09 -14.74 -13.98
CA GLU A 265 0.62 -13.43 -14.33
C GLU A 265 0.27 -13.13 -15.79
N GLU A 266 -0.50 -12.09 -16.02
CA GLU A 266 -0.61 -11.51 -17.36
C GLU A 266 0.76 -10.97 -17.75
N LYS A 267 1.44 -11.69 -18.62
CA LYS A 267 2.70 -11.19 -19.18
C LYS A 267 2.45 -9.86 -19.86
N PRO A 268 3.26 -8.84 -19.61
CA PRO A 268 3.08 -7.55 -20.25
C PRO A 268 3.03 -7.72 -21.78
N SER A 269 2.02 -7.14 -22.39
CA SER A 269 1.86 -7.17 -23.83
C SER A 269 2.74 -6.13 -24.50
N VAL A 270 3.49 -6.53 -25.52
CA VAL A 270 4.29 -5.64 -26.38
C VAL A 270 3.41 -4.95 -27.43
N GLY A 271 2.24 -5.52 -27.73
CA GLY A 271 1.29 -4.99 -28.71
C GLY A 271 0.26 -6.02 -29.13
N LYS A 272 -0.61 -5.67 -30.06
CA LYS A 272 -1.62 -6.58 -30.63
C LYS A 272 -1.08 -7.34 -31.83
N CYS A 273 -1.42 -8.63 -31.91
CA CYS A 273 -1.05 -9.47 -33.04
C CYS A 273 -1.73 -8.98 -34.32
N PRO A 274 -1.00 -8.74 -35.42
CA PRO A 274 -1.59 -8.27 -36.68
C PRO A 274 -2.47 -9.33 -37.36
N ARG A 275 -2.31 -10.63 -37.00
CA ARG A 275 -3.08 -11.72 -37.58
C ARG A 275 -4.42 -11.97 -36.91
N CYS A 276 -4.46 -11.92 -35.55
CA CYS A 276 -5.66 -12.33 -34.79
C CYS A 276 -6.08 -11.30 -33.73
N GLY A 277 -5.37 -10.20 -33.53
CA GLY A 277 -5.69 -9.17 -32.55
C GLY A 277 -5.34 -9.49 -31.10
N SER A 278 -4.96 -10.74 -30.77
CA SER A 278 -4.59 -11.15 -29.42
C SER A 278 -3.29 -10.49 -28.96
N PRO A 279 -3.05 -10.37 -27.63
CA PRO A 279 -1.80 -9.80 -27.11
C PRO A 279 -0.56 -10.55 -27.59
N VAL A 280 0.51 -9.79 -27.89
CA VAL A 280 1.84 -10.35 -28.19
C VAL A 280 2.73 -10.13 -26.98
N HIS A 281 3.34 -11.20 -26.46
CA HIS A 281 4.20 -11.17 -25.29
C HIS A 281 5.67 -11.31 -25.64
N GLU A 282 6.54 -10.79 -24.77
CA GLU A 282 7.97 -10.96 -24.89
C GLU A 282 8.42 -12.26 -24.26
N GLY A 283 9.05 -13.13 -25.03
CA GLY A 283 9.75 -14.34 -24.59
C GLY A 283 11.27 -14.11 -24.50
N LYS A 284 12.01 -15.11 -24.04
CA LYS A 284 13.49 -15.05 -23.99
C LYS A 284 14.11 -14.85 -25.36
N LYS A 285 13.59 -15.54 -26.40
CA LYS A 285 14.15 -15.57 -27.76
C LYS A 285 13.26 -14.93 -28.82
N ASN A 286 12.03 -14.57 -28.49
CA ASN A 286 11.03 -14.12 -29.45
C ASN A 286 9.97 -13.21 -28.83
N TYR A 287 9.16 -12.60 -29.70
CA TYR A 287 7.86 -12.01 -29.38
C TYR A 287 6.79 -12.88 -30.00
N TYR A 288 5.85 -13.40 -29.22
CA TYR A 288 4.89 -14.42 -29.66
C TYR A 288 3.45 -14.04 -29.31
N CYS A 289 2.51 -14.46 -30.15
CA CYS A 289 1.09 -14.27 -29.92
C CYS A 289 0.62 -15.16 -28.75
N SER A 290 -0.23 -14.60 -27.88
CA SER A 290 -0.83 -15.34 -26.75
C SER A 290 -1.83 -16.40 -27.20
N ASN A 291 -2.45 -16.23 -28.36
CA ASN A 291 -3.35 -17.22 -28.95
C ASN A 291 -2.54 -18.40 -29.48
N LYS A 292 -2.74 -19.58 -28.90
CA LYS A 292 -2.02 -20.82 -29.24
C LYS A 292 -2.31 -21.32 -30.69
N GLU A 293 -3.46 -20.96 -31.24
CA GLU A 293 -3.83 -21.28 -32.62
C GLU A 293 -3.22 -20.34 -33.65
N CYS A 294 -2.63 -19.24 -33.19
CA CYS A 294 -1.98 -18.23 -34.04
C CYS A 294 -0.47 -18.44 -34.07
N ALA A 295 0.05 -18.78 -35.24
CA ALA A 295 1.49 -19.02 -35.46
C ALA A 295 2.34 -17.75 -35.57
N PHE A 296 1.81 -16.55 -35.19
CA PHE A 296 2.56 -15.30 -35.26
C PHE A 296 3.69 -15.25 -34.24
N VAL A 297 4.93 -15.20 -34.74
CA VAL A 297 6.16 -15.09 -33.91
C VAL A 297 7.18 -14.21 -34.62
N MET A 298 7.75 -13.27 -33.88
CA MET A 298 8.90 -12.46 -34.32
C MET A 298 10.14 -12.89 -33.52
N TRP A 299 11.18 -13.36 -34.18
CA TRP A 299 12.39 -13.86 -33.54
C TRP A 299 13.39 -12.74 -33.26
N LYS A 300 13.96 -12.68 -32.03
CA LYS A 300 14.94 -11.66 -31.63
C LYS A 300 16.27 -11.79 -32.39
N ASN A 301 16.62 -13.01 -32.81
CA ASN A 301 17.79 -13.35 -33.62
C ASN A 301 17.44 -13.49 -35.10
N ASP A 302 16.46 -12.72 -35.60
CA ASP A 302 16.12 -12.73 -36.99
C ASP A 302 17.29 -12.20 -37.84
N ARG A 303 17.63 -12.94 -38.92
CA ARG A 303 18.73 -12.64 -39.82
C ARG A 303 18.66 -11.22 -40.41
N PHE A 304 17.47 -10.70 -40.64
CA PHE A 304 17.27 -9.35 -41.15
C PHE A 304 17.88 -8.29 -40.20
N PHE A 305 17.73 -8.45 -38.87
CA PHE A 305 18.28 -7.54 -37.85
C PHE A 305 19.75 -7.79 -37.63
N GLU A 306 20.19 -9.05 -37.66
CA GLU A 306 21.60 -9.44 -37.45
C GLU A 306 22.49 -8.87 -38.56
N GLU A 307 22.09 -9.04 -39.84
CA GLU A 307 22.81 -8.48 -40.99
C GLU A 307 22.91 -6.96 -40.94
N ARG A 308 21.96 -6.29 -40.29
CA ARG A 308 21.96 -4.82 -40.13
C ARG A 308 22.59 -4.35 -38.82
N LYS A 309 23.18 -5.26 -38.06
CA LYS A 309 23.83 -5.02 -36.76
C LYS A 309 22.92 -4.24 -35.81
N THR A 310 21.64 -4.56 -35.78
CA THR A 310 20.60 -3.87 -35.02
C THR A 310 19.94 -4.87 -34.07
N ALA A 311 19.93 -4.55 -32.76
CA ALA A 311 19.22 -5.39 -31.78
C ALA A 311 17.70 -5.24 -31.96
N PHE A 312 17.00 -6.36 -32.11
CA PHE A 312 15.55 -6.37 -32.17
C PHE A 312 14.94 -6.23 -30.76
N SER A 313 14.80 -4.99 -30.32
CA SER A 313 14.31 -4.66 -28.98
C SER A 313 12.79 -4.64 -28.89
N ALA A 314 12.25 -4.69 -27.66
CA ALA A 314 10.81 -4.56 -27.38
C ALA A 314 10.23 -3.25 -27.94
N LYS A 315 10.99 -2.15 -27.98
CA LYS A 315 10.56 -0.87 -28.58
C LYS A 315 10.34 -1.00 -30.08
N ILE A 316 11.22 -1.69 -30.79
CA ILE A 316 11.08 -1.94 -32.24
C ILE A 316 9.89 -2.87 -32.48
N ALA A 317 9.76 -3.94 -31.72
CA ALA A 317 8.63 -4.86 -31.81
C ALA A 317 7.29 -4.15 -31.57
N ALA A 318 7.19 -3.34 -30.52
CA ALA A 318 5.99 -2.57 -30.21
C ALA A 318 5.60 -1.59 -31.32
N ALA A 319 6.57 -0.88 -31.91
CA ALA A 319 6.32 0.03 -33.02
C ALA A 319 5.85 -0.70 -34.30
N LEU A 320 6.46 -1.84 -34.61
CA LEU A 320 6.05 -2.70 -35.73
C LEU A 320 4.64 -3.26 -35.54
N LEU A 321 4.29 -3.69 -34.30
CA LEU A 321 2.94 -4.18 -33.99
C LEU A 321 1.88 -3.07 -34.01
N LYS A 322 2.25 -1.83 -33.63
CA LYS A 322 1.33 -0.69 -33.56
C LYS A 322 1.01 -0.08 -34.95
N SER A 323 2.03 0.10 -35.77
CA SER A 323 1.94 0.88 -37.00
C SER A 323 2.43 0.15 -38.26
N GLY A 324 2.87 -1.10 -38.10
CA GLY A 324 3.47 -1.88 -39.19
C GLY A 324 4.88 -1.41 -39.60
N LYS A 325 5.38 -0.29 -39.06
CA LYS A 325 6.67 0.30 -39.41
C LYS A 325 7.36 1.00 -38.27
N VAL A 326 8.70 1.12 -38.36
CA VAL A 326 9.53 1.80 -37.38
C VAL A 326 10.75 2.44 -38.00
N ASN A 327 11.04 3.69 -37.64
CA ASN A 327 12.26 4.38 -38.07
C ASN A 327 13.42 3.98 -37.15
N VAL A 328 14.50 3.50 -37.76
CA VAL A 328 15.71 3.09 -37.03
C VAL A 328 16.91 3.82 -37.58
N LYS A 329 17.71 4.39 -36.72
CA LYS A 329 18.95 5.10 -37.07
C LYS A 329 20.14 4.16 -37.07
N LYS A 330 21.12 4.48 -37.93
CA LYS A 330 22.42 3.77 -38.03
C LYS A 330 22.28 2.28 -38.36
N LEU A 331 21.33 1.92 -39.22
CA LEU A 331 21.28 0.58 -39.81
C LEU A 331 22.51 0.30 -40.64
N TYR A 332 23.15 -0.86 -40.49
CA TYR A 332 24.27 -1.26 -41.29
C TYR A 332 23.81 -1.79 -42.67
N SER A 333 24.45 -1.38 -43.74
CA SER A 333 24.21 -1.90 -45.06
C SER A 333 25.27 -2.95 -45.43
N PRO A 334 24.93 -4.24 -45.58
CA PRO A 334 25.86 -5.28 -45.98
C PRO A 334 26.47 -5.06 -47.33
N LYS A 335 25.75 -4.34 -48.22
CA LYS A 335 26.23 -4.08 -49.61
C LYS A 335 27.27 -2.98 -49.68
N THR A 336 27.16 -1.95 -48.88
CA THR A 336 28.01 -0.74 -48.98
C THR A 336 29.00 -0.60 -47.83
N GLY A 337 28.84 -1.41 -46.75
CA GLY A 337 29.65 -1.32 -45.54
C GLY A 337 29.41 -0.05 -44.71
N LYS A 338 28.42 0.80 -45.08
CA LYS A 338 28.12 2.06 -44.40
C LYS A 338 26.84 1.99 -43.59
N THR A 339 26.68 2.90 -42.63
CA THR A 339 25.44 3.05 -41.87
C THR A 339 24.51 4.06 -42.53
N TYR A 340 23.19 3.82 -42.40
CA TYR A 340 22.15 4.68 -42.90
C TYR A 340 20.93 4.71 -41.98
N ASP A 341 20.09 5.72 -42.09
CA ASP A 341 18.82 5.78 -41.39
C ASP A 341 17.72 5.24 -42.33
N GLY A 342 16.85 4.37 -41.82
CA GLY A 342 15.83 3.74 -42.64
C GLY A 342 14.60 3.32 -41.88
N THR A 343 13.50 3.11 -42.59
CA THR A 343 12.24 2.63 -42.02
C THR A 343 12.16 1.12 -42.23
N ILE A 344 12.08 0.38 -41.17
CA ILE A 344 11.78 -1.06 -41.18
C ILE A 344 10.27 -1.24 -41.21
N VAL A 345 9.79 -2.05 -42.13
CA VAL A 345 8.37 -2.37 -42.32
C VAL A 345 8.16 -3.86 -42.05
N LEU A 346 7.13 -4.16 -41.31
CA LEU A 346 6.67 -5.52 -41.07
C LEU A 346 6.01 -6.05 -42.36
N ALA A 347 6.55 -7.13 -42.92
CA ALA A 347 6.05 -7.75 -44.16
C ALA A 347 5.52 -9.16 -43.83
N ASP A 348 4.43 -9.20 -43.04
CA ASP A 348 3.81 -10.45 -42.66
C ASP A 348 2.91 -10.98 -43.77
N THR A 349 3.28 -12.13 -44.33
CA THR A 349 2.53 -12.81 -45.40
C THR A 349 1.58 -13.91 -44.85
N GLY A 350 1.43 -14.04 -43.51
CA GLY A 350 0.63 -15.10 -42.87
C GLY A 350 1.32 -16.46 -42.84
N GLY A 351 2.53 -16.59 -43.34
CA GLY A 351 3.30 -17.84 -43.31
C GLY A 351 3.92 -18.19 -41.97
N LYS A 352 4.77 -19.24 -41.97
CA LYS A 352 5.44 -19.71 -40.74
C LYS A 352 6.37 -18.68 -40.10
N TYR A 353 6.97 -17.80 -40.92
CA TYR A 353 7.92 -16.79 -40.50
C TYR A 353 7.39 -15.39 -40.86
N VAL A 354 7.66 -14.45 -39.99
CA VAL A 354 7.41 -13.02 -40.20
C VAL A 354 8.63 -12.44 -40.90
N ASN A 355 8.42 -11.67 -41.98
CA ASN A 355 9.48 -11.04 -42.78
C ASN A 355 9.50 -9.54 -42.51
N TYR A 356 10.62 -8.89 -42.89
CA TYR A 356 10.82 -7.45 -42.76
C TYR A 356 11.42 -6.90 -44.05
N ARG A 357 11.11 -5.65 -44.37
CA ARG A 357 11.70 -4.94 -45.50
C ARG A 357 12.14 -3.53 -45.09
N ILE A 358 13.08 -2.97 -45.85
CA ILE A 358 13.48 -1.56 -45.71
C ILE A 358 12.67 -0.73 -46.71
N GLU A 359 12.05 0.32 -46.22
CA GLU A 359 11.49 1.39 -47.04
C GLU A 359 12.52 2.53 -47.04
N VAL A 360 13.17 2.75 -48.20
CA VAL A 360 14.12 3.84 -48.34
C VAL A 360 13.33 5.11 -48.58
N GLN A 361 13.47 6.11 -47.74
CA GLN A 361 12.96 7.44 -48.05
C GLN A 361 13.75 7.94 -49.25
N LYS A 362 13.07 8.09 -50.37
CA LYS A 362 13.60 8.90 -51.48
C LYS A 362 13.57 10.35 -51.02
N ASN A 363 14.77 10.92 -50.76
CA ASN A 363 14.93 12.37 -50.66
C ASN A 363 14.54 13.04 -51.96
#